data_d971060791b90d3fbd58faf90c75b1d9
#
_entry.id   d971060791b90d3fbd58faf90c75b1d9
#
_cell.length_a   1.000
_cell.length_b   1.000
_cell.length_c   1.000
_cell.angle_alpha   90.00
_cell.angle_beta   90.00
_cell.angle_gamma   90.00
#
_symmetry.space_group_name_H-M   'P 1'
#
loop_
_entity.id
_entity.type
_entity.pdbx_description
1 polymer ?
#
loop_
_entity_poly.entity_id
_entity_poly.type
_entity_poly.pdbx_seq_one_letter_code
_entity_poly.pdbx_strand_id
1 'polypeptide(L)'
;RLGGLRPGQSLAVDPLTAATLFESQVASRLLDHTARWLRADGHGYYTIGSAGHESNAAVALALRPSDPALLHYRSGGFYVARASQVAGHDAVGDVLRGMLARTTDPISGGRHKVFGHRALNVIPQTSTIASHLPRAVGLAQWGARDAGRGDVVVCSFGDASLNHSTAQGALNWAQHTAHRGDPVPVLFVCEDNGLGISVPSPEGWVADRVGRMGMEVESVEGDDPAEVLAATSRLSGHVREQRRPALLHLCCVRYLGHAGSDAEAAYRTTSDVRADYERDPIVGAGRLLVDAGECAGTDLVEWYLSQRVEIRERALALLSEPEFESATQVMAPLAAPDEARVATHATAFHGSGRGGSLE
;
A
#
# COMPACT_ATOMS: atom_id res chain seq x y z
N ARG A 1 29.21 0.72 2.80
CA ARG A 1 29.72 0.34 4.14
C ARG A 1 28.54 -0.13 4.94
N LEU A 2 28.45 -1.45 5.14
CA LEU A 2 27.44 -2.07 6.01
C LEU A 2 27.85 -1.80 7.46
N GLY A 3 27.24 -0.82 8.10
CA GLY A 3 27.40 -0.57 9.53
C GLY A 3 26.59 -1.62 10.30
N GLY A 4 27.24 -2.34 11.23
CA GLY A 4 26.61 -3.39 12.02
C GLY A 4 25.52 -2.86 12.94
N LEU A 5 24.55 -3.72 13.24
CA LEU A 5 23.51 -3.53 14.23
C LEU A 5 24.11 -3.22 15.62
N ARG A 6 23.42 -2.42 16.40
CA ARG A 6 23.78 -2.21 17.81
C ARG A 6 23.61 -3.55 18.55
N PRO A 7 24.59 -4.00 19.34
CA PRO A 7 24.46 -5.21 20.13
C PRO A 7 23.32 -5.07 21.13
N GLY A 8 22.24 -5.89 21.00
CA GLY A 8 21.20 -6.04 22.01
C GLY A 8 19.76 -5.87 21.54
N GLN A 9 19.47 -5.64 20.26
CA GLN A 9 18.10 -5.61 19.73
C GLN A 9 17.96 -6.59 18.57
N SER A 10 17.79 -7.84 18.88
CA SER A 10 17.27 -8.84 17.95
C SER A 10 15.76 -8.95 18.18
N LEU A 11 14.95 -8.11 17.53
CA LEU A 11 13.61 -8.52 17.15
C LEU A 11 13.82 -9.56 16.05
N ALA A 12 13.82 -10.82 16.44
CA ALA A 12 14.04 -11.93 15.52
C ALA A 12 12.84 -12.03 14.58
N VAL A 13 12.96 -11.38 13.42
CA VAL A 13 12.06 -11.62 12.29
C VAL A 13 12.40 -13.04 11.82
N ASP A 14 11.42 -13.92 11.75
CA ASP A 14 11.70 -15.28 11.29
C ASP A 14 12.14 -15.27 9.82
N PRO A 15 12.99 -16.22 9.39
CA PRO A 15 13.58 -16.21 8.05
C PRO A 15 12.56 -16.21 6.91
N LEU A 16 11.43 -16.90 7.08
CA LEU A 16 10.38 -16.94 6.05
C LEU A 16 9.71 -15.58 5.87
N THR A 17 9.42 -14.89 6.96
CA THR A 17 8.88 -13.53 6.92
C THR A 17 9.90 -12.57 6.30
N ALA A 18 11.19 -12.68 6.64
CA ALA A 18 12.25 -11.84 6.07
C ALA A 18 12.40 -12.07 4.55
N ALA A 19 12.35 -13.33 4.10
CA ALA A 19 12.39 -13.67 2.67
C ALA A 19 11.16 -13.12 1.93
N THR A 20 9.96 -13.37 2.45
CA THR A 20 8.72 -12.87 1.85
C THR A 20 8.70 -11.35 1.76
N LEU A 21 9.21 -10.67 2.77
CA LEU A 21 9.35 -9.21 2.80
C LEU A 21 10.28 -8.73 1.71
N PHE A 22 11.50 -9.29 1.64
CA PHE A 22 12.49 -8.93 0.62
C PHE A 22 11.96 -9.17 -0.80
N GLU A 23 11.38 -10.34 -1.07
CA GLU A 23 10.79 -10.69 -2.35
C GLU A 23 9.67 -9.72 -2.75
N SER A 24 8.78 -9.36 -1.82
CA SER A 24 7.66 -8.43 -2.05
C SER A 24 8.16 -7.02 -2.38
N GLN A 25 9.18 -6.56 -1.67
CA GLN A 25 9.80 -5.26 -1.91
C GLN A 25 10.51 -5.22 -3.27
N VAL A 26 11.27 -6.25 -3.60
CA VAL A 26 11.96 -6.36 -4.89
C VAL A 26 10.96 -6.41 -6.04
N ALA A 27 9.91 -7.22 -5.93
CA ALA A 27 8.87 -7.29 -6.95
C ALA A 27 8.21 -5.91 -7.18
N SER A 28 7.87 -5.18 -6.12
CA SER A 28 7.32 -3.83 -6.21
C SER A 28 8.25 -2.86 -6.93
N ARG A 29 9.55 -2.84 -6.57
CA ARG A 29 10.58 -2.01 -7.21
C ARG A 29 10.75 -2.34 -8.70
N LEU A 30 10.81 -3.61 -9.02
CA LEU A 30 10.99 -4.08 -10.39
C LEU A 30 9.77 -3.81 -11.27
N LEU A 31 8.56 -3.83 -10.72
CA LEU A 31 7.35 -3.41 -11.41
C LEU A 31 7.44 -1.94 -11.85
N ASP A 32 7.94 -1.04 -11.00
CA ASP A 32 8.13 0.37 -11.36
C ASP A 32 9.19 0.58 -12.44
N HIS A 33 10.31 -0.14 -12.34
CA HIS A 33 11.32 -0.13 -13.39
C HIS A 33 10.76 -0.66 -14.71
N THR A 34 9.95 -1.71 -14.65
CA THR A 34 9.30 -2.30 -15.82
C THR A 34 8.28 -1.35 -16.43
N ALA A 35 7.49 -0.63 -15.62
CA ALA A 35 6.55 0.37 -16.12
C ALA A 35 7.25 1.49 -16.91
N ARG A 36 8.41 1.97 -16.43
CA ARG A 36 9.20 2.99 -17.12
C ARG A 36 9.84 2.46 -18.39
N TRP A 37 10.34 1.23 -18.36
CA TRP A 37 10.88 0.57 -19.54
C TRP A 37 9.80 0.34 -20.60
N LEU A 38 8.63 -0.19 -20.24
CA LEU A 38 7.49 -0.36 -21.15
C LEU A 38 7.10 0.96 -21.81
N ARG A 39 7.00 2.04 -21.03
CA ARG A 39 6.68 3.36 -21.58
C ARG A 39 7.73 3.86 -22.58
N ALA A 40 9.02 3.65 -22.28
CA ALA A 40 10.11 4.06 -23.18
C ALA A 40 10.07 3.27 -24.49
N ASP A 41 9.57 2.04 -24.45
CA ASP A 41 9.41 1.14 -25.60
C ASP A 41 8.04 1.31 -26.32
N GLY A 42 7.26 2.32 -25.95
CA GLY A 42 5.97 2.64 -26.55
C GLY A 42 4.79 1.85 -26.00
N HIS A 43 4.98 1.09 -24.92
CA HIS A 43 3.96 0.30 -24.26
C HIS A 43 3.62 0.85 -22.87
N GLY A 44 2.36 0.67 -22.45
CA GLY A 44 1.91 1.10 -21.12
C GLY A 44 1.74 2.61 -20.97
N TYR A 45 1.00 3.00 -19.93
CA TYR A 45 0.54 4.38 -19.77
C TYR A 45 0.89 4.97 -18.40
N TYR A 46 1.13 4.12 -17.40
CA TYR A 46 1.18 4.56 -16.01
C TYR A 46 2.59 4.41 -15.42
N THR A 47 3.12 5.50 -14.90
CA THR A 47 4.50 5.60 -14.41
C THR A 47 4.62 6.17 -13.00
N ILE A 48 3.51 6.38 -12.27
CA ILE A 48 3.59 6.67 -10.83
C ILE A 48 4.00 5.39 -10.12
N GLY A 49 5.18 5.40 -9.50
CA GLY A 49 5.79 4.23 -8.88
C GLY A 49 5.63 4.19 -7.38
N SER A 50 5.94 3.02 -6.82
CA SER A 50 6.03 2.76 -5.38
C SER A 50 7.48 2.85 -4.88
N ALA A 51 8.45 3.05 -5.78
CA ALA A 51 9.87 2.99 -5.50
C ALA A 51 10.28 3.93 -4.35
N GLY A 52 10.86 3.36 -3.30
CA GLY A 52 11.19 4.02 -2.03
C GLY A 52 10.14 3.83 -0.92
N HIS A 53 8.93 3.39 -1.25
CA HIS A 53 7.84 3.11 -0.30
C HIS A 53 7.70 1.62 0.02
N GLU A 54 8.64 0.77 -0.38
CA GLU A 54 8.49 -0.69 -0.26
C GLU A 54 8.42 -1.17 1.19
N SER A 55 8.77 -0.35 2.17
CA SER A 55 8.56 -0.60 3.61
C SER A 55 7.09 -0.93 3.95
N ASN A 56 6.12 -0.48 3.15
CA ASN A 56 4.72 -0.82 3.33
C ASN A 56 4.42 -2.32 3.14
N ALA A 57 5.34 -3.12 2.57
CA ALA A 57 5.26 -4.58 2.56
C ALA A 57 5.29 -5.16 3.99
N ALA A 58 6.11 -4.61 4.88
CA ALA A 58 6.15 -5.00 6.29
C ALA A 58 4.81 -4.70 6.99
N VAL A 59 4.16 -3.58 6.64
CA VAL A 59 2.80 -3.28 7.15
C VAL A 59 1.82 -4.37 6.74
N ALA A 60 1.86 -4.84 5.49
CA ALA A 60 0.97 -5.91 5.03
C ALA A 60 1.19 -7.23 5.78
N LEU A 61 2.47 -7.62 6.01
CA LEU A 61 2.82 -8.88 6.67
C LEU A 61 2.45 -8.89 8.16
N ALA A 62 2.40 -7.73 8.81
CA ALA A 62 1.97 -7.61 10.21
C ALA A 62 0.43 -7.66 10.39
N LEU A 63 -0.34 -7.66 9.30
CA LEU A 63 -1.79 -7.64 9.29
C LEU A 63 -2.38 -8.98 8.87
N ARG A 64 -3.64 -9.22 9.23
CA ARG A 64 -4.38 -10.40 8.77
C ARG A 64 -4.85 -10.20 7.32
N PRO A 65 -4.91 -11.25 6.49
CA PRO A 65 -5.51 -11.16 5.16
C PRO A 65 -7.00 -10.73 5.18
N SER A 66 -7.69 -10.95 6.31
CA SER A 66 -9.07 -10.51 6.53
C SER A 66 -9.23 -9.01 6.79
N ASP A 67 -8.14 -8.31 7.19
CA ASP A 67 -8.17 -6.88 7.47
C ASP A 67 -8.34 -6.09 6.17
N PRO A 68 -9.47 -5.39 5.96
CA PRO A 68 -9.70 -4.63 4.74
C PRO A 68 -8.71 -3.47 4.59
N ALA A 69 -8.17 -3.28 3.39
CA ALA A 69 -7.18 -2.25 3.12
C ALA A 69 -7.64 -1.28 2.01
N LEU A 70 -7.49 0.02 2.26
CA LEU A 70 -7.67 1.10 1.29
C LEU A 70 -6.29 1.77 1.11
N LEU A 71 -5.65 1.49 -0.01
CA LEU A 71 -4.22 1.74 -0.18
C LEU A 71 -3.90 3.07 -0.87
N HIS A 72 -2.80 3.67 -0.47
CA HIS A 72 -2.14 4.71 -1.22
C HIS A 72 -1.67 4.20 -2.60
N TYR A 73 -1.59 5.05 -3.60
CA TYR A 73 -1.17 4.67 -4.95
C TYR A 73 0.29 4.21 -5.05
N ARG A 74 1.11 4.39 -3.99
CA ARG A 74 2.49 3.88 -3.89
C ARG A 74 2.62 2.61 -3.05
N SER A 75 1.53 1.97 -2.68
CA SER A 75 1.54 0.79 -1.81
C SER A 75 1.74 -0.53 -2.58
N GLY A 76 2.64 -0.54 -3.58
CA GLY A 76 2.95 -1.74 -4.36
C GLY A 76 3.52 -2.87 -3.52
N GLY A 77 4.44 -2.55 -2.60
CA GLY A 77 4.99 -3.53 -1.66
C GLY A 77 3.91 -4.17 -0.79
N PHE A 78 2.99 -3.37 -0.26
CA PHE A 78 1.83 -3.87 0.50
C PHE A 78 1.00 -4.84 -0.32
N TYR A 79 0.69 -4.50 -1.58
CA TYR A 79 -0.15 -5.32 -2.44
C TYR A 79 0.49 -6.69 -2.72
N VAL A 80 1.78 -6.71 -3.06
CA VAL A 80 2.51 -7.96 -3.31
C VAL A 80 2.60 -8.81 -2.04
N ALA A 81 2.97 -8.20 -0.90
CA ALA A 81 3.07 -8.90 0.38
C ALA A 81 1.70 -9.42 0.86
N ARG A 82 0.60 -8.70 0.66
CA ARG A 82 -0.75 -9.18 0.96
C ARG A 82 -1.13 -10.38 0.08
N ALA A 83 -0.76 -10.36 -1.19
CA ALA A 83 -1.03 -11.47 -2.11
C ALA A 83 -0.26 -12.74 -1.73
N SER A 84 0.96 -12.62 -1.21
CA SER A 84 1.73 -13.79 -0.73
C SER A 84 1.08 -14.51 0.46
N GLN A 85 0.22 -13.83 1.22
CA GLN A 85 -0.53 -14.42 2.34
C GLN A 85 -1.78 -15.21 1.88
N VAL A 86 -2.17 -15.12 0.61
CA VAL A 86 -3.38 -15.74 0.08
C VAL A 86 -3.05 -16.56 -1.15
N ALA A 87 -3.25 -17.87 -1.08
CA ALA A 87 -2.87 -18.78 -2.15
C ALA A 87 -3.60 -18.49 -3.49
N GLY A 88 -2.90 -18.70 -4.60
CA GLY A 88 -3.48 -18.64 -5.95
C GLY A 88 -3.58 -17.23 -6.54
N HIS A 89 -2.91 -16.21 -5.99
CA HIS A 89 -2.92 -14.85 -6.51
C HIS A 89 -1.60 -14.47 -7.17
N ASP A 90 -1.69 -13.86 -8.34
CA ASP A 90 -0.57 -13.37 -9.14
C ASP A 90 -0.47 -11.83 -9.09
N ALA A 91 0.03 -11.30 -7.98
CA ALA A 91 0.14 -9.84 -7.79
C ALA A 91 0.97 -9.14 -8.87
N VAL A 92 2.03 -9.78 -9.35
CA VAL A 92 2.88 -9.21 -10.41
C VAL A 92 2.10 -9.11 -11.72
N GLY A 93 1.39 -10.17 -12.12
CA GLY A 93 0.54 -10.17 -13.31
C GLY A 93 -0.61 -9.18 -13.22
N ASP A 94 -1.25 -9.04 -12.07
CA ASP A 94 -2.34 -8.08 -11.84
C ASP A 94 -1.85 -6.64 -12.07
N VAL A 95 -0.71 -6.28 -11.48
CA VAL A 95 -0.14 -4.93 -11.62
C VAL A 95 0.33 -4.67 -13.05
N LEU A 96 0.95 -5.65 -13.71
CA LEU A 96 1.38 -5.54 -15.12
C LEU A 96 0.18 -5.34 -16.04
N ARG A 97 -0.93 -6.09 -15.86
CA ARG A 97 -2.16 -5.90 -16.65
C ARG A 97 -2.73 -4.51 -16.51
N GLY A 98 -2.77 -3.98 -15.26
CA GLY A 98 -3.18 -2.60 -15.00
C GLY A 98 -2.26 -1.56 -15.68
N MET A 99 -0.93 -1.77 -15.68
CA MET A 99 0.04 -0.91 -16.36
C MET A 99 -0.14 -0.91 -17.88
N LEU A 100 -0.46 -2.06 -18.45
CA LEU A 100 -0.65 -2.28 -19.88
C LEU A 100 -2.09 -2.02 -20.35
N ALA A 101 -2.99 -1.61 -19.46
CA ALA A 101 -4.42 -1.38 -19.74
C ALA A 101 -5.12 -2.60 -20.36
N ARG A 102 -4.78 -3.81 -19.90
CA ARG A 102 -5.39 -5.06 -20.39
C ARG A 102 -6.80 -5.23 -19.82
N THR A 103 -7.77 -5.61 -20.66
CA THR A 103 -9.16 -5.83 -20.21
C THR A 103 -9.30 -7.00 -19.25
N THR A 104 -8.29 -7.86 -19.19
CA THR A 104 -8.14 -8.98 -18.24
C THR A 104 -7.62 -8.56 -16.86
N ASP A 105 -7.29 -7.28 -16.66
CA ASP A 105 -6.94 -6.75 -15.33
C ASP A 105 -8.08 -7.02 -14.33
N PRO A 106 -7.83 -7.79 -13.25
CA PRO A 106 -8.88 -8.18 -12.30
C PRO A 106 -9.36 -7.04 -11.40
N ILE A 107 -8.67 -5.88 -11.42
CA ILE A 107 -8.91 -4.76 -10.51
C ILE A 107 -9.86 -3.75 -11.15
N SER A 108 -9.48 -3.20 -12.28
CA SER A 108 -10.21 -2.13 -12.97
C SER A 108 -10.62 -2.51 -14.39
N GLY A 109 -10.26 -3.71 -14.84
CA GLY A 109 -10.38 -4.12 -16.23
C GLY A 109 -9.53 -3.25 -17.16
N GLY A 110 -8.34 -2.86 -16.73
CA GLY A 110 -7.41 -2.05 -17.51
C GLY A 110 -7.71 -0.55 -17.57
N ARG A 111 -8.73 -0.06 -16.83
CA ARG A 111 -9.14 1.36 -16.90
C ARG A 111 -8.27 2.28 -16.08
N HIS A 112 -7.71 1.77 -15.00
CA HIS A 112 -6.88 2.56 -14.12
C HIS A 112 -5.88 1.65 -13.38
N LYS A 113 -4.61 2.04 -13.36
CA LYS A 113 -3.61 1.33 -12.56
C LYS A 113 -3.80 1.71 -11.10
N VAL A 114 -4.44 0.86 -10.34
CA VAL A 114 -4.67 0.95 -8.89
C VAL A 114 -4.41 -0.40 -8.24
N PHE A 115 -4.24 -0.42 -6.92
CA PHE A 115 -4.17 -1.66 -6.17
C PHE A 115 -5.56 -2.04 -5.68
N GLY A 116 -5.92 -3.29 -5.84
CA GLY A 116 -7.19 -3.81 -5.35
C GLY A 116 -7.42 -5.25 -5.79
N HIS A 117 -8.02 -6.05 -4.92
CA HIS A 117 -8.48 -7.40 -5.25
C HIS A 117 -9.42 -7.89 -4.16
N ARG A 118 -10.58 -8.42 -4.55
CA ARG A 118 -11.61 -8.84 -3.60
C ARG A 118 -11.11 -9.92 -2.62
N ALA A 119 -10.41 -10.93 -3.12
CA ALA A 119 -9.92 -12.03 -2.29
C ALA A 119 -8.78 -11.62 -1.35
N LEU A 120 -8.07 -10.52 -1.65
CA LEU A 120 -7.04 -9.94 -0.81
C LEU A 120 -7.59 -8.92 0.21
N ASN A 121 -8.92 -8.67 0.21
CA ASN A 121 -9.55 -7.59 0.96
C ASN A 121 -8.91 -6.22 0.72
N VAL A 122 -8.33 -6.00 -0.47
CA VAL A 122 -7.82 -4.70 -0.90
C VAL A 122 -8.87 -4.02 -1.76
N ILE A 123 -9.41 -2.92 -1.25
CA ILE A 123 -10.50 -2.17 -1.87
C ILE A 123 -9.90 -1.16 -2.86
N PRO A 124 -10.23 -1.23 -4.17
CA PRO A 124 -9.67 -0.32 -5.16
C PRO A 124 -9.95 1.15 -4.84
N GLN A 125 -8.93 1.99 -5.02
CA GLN A 125 -8.99 3.43 -4.85
C GLN A 125 -8.69 4.13 -6.17
N THR A 126 -8.95 5.43 -6.21
CA THR A 126 -8.46 6.31 -7.27
C THR A 126 -7.14 6.95 -6.84
N SER A 127 -6.44 7.62 -7.77
CA SER A 127 -5.27 8.43 -7.44
C SER A 127 -5.63 9.81 -6.84
N THR A 128 -6.92 10.11 -6.65
CA THR A 128 -7.38 11.34 -5.99
C THR A 128 -7.00 11.30 -4.53
N ILE A 129 -6.09 12.18 -4.13
CA ILE A 129 -5.54 12.22 -2.77
C ILE A 129 -6.65 12.36 -1.72
N ALA A 130 -6.46 11.70 -0.58
CA ALA A 130 -7.33 11.72 0.60
C ALA A 130 -8.77 11.20 0.40
N SER A 131 -9.25 10.94 -0.83
CA SER A 131 -10.65 10.59 -1.11
C SER A 131 -11.13 9.28 -0.45
N HIS A 132 -10.20 8.40 -0.11
CA HIS A 132 -10.50 7.10 0.50
C HIS A 132 -10.52 7.12 2.04
N LEU A 133 -9.97 8.16 2.70
CA LEU A 133 -9.92 8.20 4.16
C LEU A 133 -11.32 8.20 4.81
N PRO A 134 -12.31 9.01 4.35
CA PRO A 134 -13.67 8.94 4.91
C PRO A 134 -14.32 7.57 4.67
N ARG A 135 -14.01 6.92 3.54
CA ARG A 135 -14.53 5.57 3.25
C ARG A 135 -13.96 4.54 4.23
N ALA A 136 -12.68 4.65 4.59
CA ALA A 136 -12.06 3.78 5.59
C ALA A 136 -12.72 3.93 6.97
N VAL A 137 -12.99 5.16 7.40
CA VAL A 137 -13.71 5.42 8.68
C VAL A 137 -15.11 4.82 8.64
N GLY A 138 -15.87 5.06 7.57
CA GLY A 138 -17.21 4.50 7.42
C GLY A 138 -17.21 2.97 7.40
N LEU A 139 -16.23 2.35 6.72
CA LEU A 139 -16.06 0.90 6.69
C LEU A 139 -15.73 0.33 8.08
N ALA A 140 -14.85 1.01 8.83
CA ALA A 140 -14.49 0.62 10.19
C ALA A 140 -15.70 0.67 11.13
N GLN A 141 -16.51 1.73 11.06
CA GLN A 141 -17.73 1.85 11.85
C GLN A 141 -18.77 0.80 11.46
N TRP A 142 -18.91 0.50 10.16
CA TRP A 142 -19.82 -0.52 9.69
C TRP A 142 -19.39 -1.92 10.17
N GLY A 143 -18.11 -2.28 9.97
CA GLY A 143 -17.55 -3.55 10.41
C GLY A 143 -17.58 -3.74 11.93
N ALA A 144 -17.50 -2.64 12.67
CA ALA A 144 -17.57 -2.64 14.13
C ALA A 144 -18.93 -3.05 14.71
N ARG A 145 -20.01 -3.02 13.90
CA ARG A 145 -21.33 -3.50 14.31
C ARG A 145 -21.38 -5.02 14.48
N ASP A 146 -20.49 -5.74 13.80
CA ASP A 146 -20.30 -7.18 14.01
C ASP A 146 -19.13 -7.42 14.96
N ALA A 147 -19.42 -7.53 16.26
CA ALA A 147 -18.41 -7.71 17.29
C ALA A 147 -17.58 -9.01 17.14
N GLY A 148 -18.06 -9.99 16.35
CA GLY A 148 -17.35 -11.24 16.10
C GLY A 148 -16.25 -11.15 15.06
N ARG A 149 -16.21 -10.12 14.20
CA ARG A 149 -15.25 -10.04 13.09
C ARG A 149 -13.85 -9.69 13.56
N GLY A 150 -13.70 -8.73 14.46
CA GLY A 150 -12.41 -8.32 14.99
C GLY A 150 -11.42 -7.79 13.95
N ASP A 151 -11.89 -7.39 12.76
CA ASP A 151 -11.06 -6.86 11.67
C ASP A 151 -10.62 -5.43 11.96
N VAL A 152 -9.43 -5.08 11.45
CA VAL A 152 -8.87 -3.73 11.45
C VAL A 152 -8.91 -3.18 10.03
N VAL A 153 -9.56 -2.04 9.83
CA VAL A 153 -9.51 -1.37 8.52
C VAL A 153 -8.20 -0.61 8.40
N VAL A 154 -7.44 -0.90 7.36
CA VAL A 154 -6.16 -0.21 7.09
C VAL A 154 -6.35 0.85 6.02
N CYS A 155 -5.83 2.05 6.26
CA CYS A 155 -5.91 3.16 5.32
C CYS A 155 -4.55 3.83 5.17
N SER A 156 -3.84 3.59 4.06
CA SER A 156 -2.57 4.26 3.79
C SER A 156 -2.74 5.50 2.91
N PHE A 157 -1.93 6.53 3.16
CA PHE A 157 -1.93 7.81 2.44
C PHE A 157 -0.58 8.50 2.57
N GLY A 158 -0.26 9.41 1.64
CA GLY A 158 0.99 10.16 1.68
C GLY A 158 0.92 11.41 2.59
N ASP A 159 2.07 11.89 3.03
CA ASP A 159 2.26 13.07 3.89
C ASP A 159 1.54 14.32 3.38
N ALA A 160 1.65 14.62 2.09
CA ALA A 160 0.96 15.75 1.47
C ALA A 160 -0.57 15.66 1.61
N SER A 161 -1.13 14.45 1.61
CA SER A 161 -2.57 14.22 1.81
C SER A 161 -3.02 14.62 3.20
N LEU A 162 -2.13 14.63 4.19
CA LEU A 162 -2.45 15.05 5.57
C LEU A 162 -2.97 16.50 5.62
N ASN A 163 -2.54 17.35 4.68
CA ASN A 163 -2.97 18.75 4.60
C ASN A 163 -4.32 18.95 3.87
N HIS A 164 -4.85 17.89 3.25
CA HIS A 164 -6.10 17.97 2.53
C HIS A 164 -7.30 17.99 3.49
N SER A 165 -8.28 18.87 3.23
CA SER A 165 -9.47 19.01 4.08
C SER A 165 -10.24 17.71 4.29
N THR A 166 -10.32 16.86 3.27
CA THR A 166 -10.96 15.53 3.36
C THR A 166 -10.22 14.60 4.31
N ALA A 167 -8.88 14.61 4.33
CA ALA A 167 -8.11 13.83 5.28
C ALA A 167 -8.32 14.35 6.71
N GLN A 168 -8.22 15.66 6.91
CA GLN A 168 -8.46 16.28 8.21
C GLN A 168 -9.88 15.97 8.72
N GLY A 169 -10.88 16.05 7.84
CA GLY A 169 -12.27 15.68 8.19
C GLY A 169 -12.41 14.21 8.59
N ALA A 170 -11.76 13.28 7.87
CA ALA A 170 -11.81 11.85 8.17
C ALA A 170 -11.10 11.51 9.49
N LEU A 171 -9.91 12.07 9.72
CA LEU A 171 -9.16 11.87 10.96
C LEU A 171 -9.92 12.43 12.15
N ASN A 172 -10.49 13.63 12.02
CA ASN A 172 -11.35 14.22 13.05
C ASN A 172 -12.61 13.38 13.31
N TRP A 173 -13.25 12.86 12.25
CA TRP A 173 -14.41 11.98 12.39
C TRP A 173 -14.06 10.71 13.19
N ALA A 174 -12.94 10.04 12.86
CA ALA A 174 -12.51 8.85 13.60
C ALA A 174 -12.28 9.16 15.09
N GLN A 175 -11.56 10.26 15.38
CA GLN A 175 -11.31 10.71 16.76
C GLN A 175 -12.58 11.07 17.52
N HIS A 176 -13.48 11.84 16.89
CA HIS A 176 -14.76 12.22 17.50
C HIS A 176 -15.61 10.99 17.80
N THR A 177 -15.67 10.02 16.87
CA THR A 177 -16.39 8.75 17.08
C THR A 177 -15.81 7.99 18.27
N ALA A 178 -14.49 7.84 18.33
CA ALA A 178 -13.82 7.18 19.44
C ALA A 178 -14.00 7.93 20.79
N HIS A 179 -14.02 9.27 20.76
CA HIS A 179 -14.28 10.10 21.95
C HIS A 179 -15.69 9.88 22.51
N ARG A 180 -16.68 9.66 21.65
CA ARG A 180 -18.05 9.29 22.06
C ARG A 180 -18.17 7.89 22.66
N GLY A 181 -17.13 7.08 22.58
CA GLY A 181 -17.14 5.68 23.00
C GLY A 181 -17.62 4.71 21.92
N ASP A 182 -17.89 5.19 20.69
CA ASP A 182 -18.33 4.34 19.59
C ASP A 182 -17.08 3.67 18.95
N PRO A 183 -17.16 2.38 18.57
CA PRO A 183 -16.03 1.67 18.00
C PRO A 183 -15.72 2.12 16.57
N VAL A 184 -14.43 2.33 16.29
CA VAL A 184 -13.92 2.72 14.97
C VAL A 184 -12.52 2.13 14.75
N PRO A 185 -12.42 0.79 14.55
CA PRO A 185 -11.15 0.08 14.45
C PRO A 185 -10.46 0.37 13.10
N VAL A 186 -9.80 1.50 12.98
CA VAL A 186 -9.04 1.90 11.80
C VAL A 186 -7.59 2.17 12.16
N LEU A 187 -6.66 1.57 11.40
CA LEU A 187 -5.24 1.88 11.40
C LEU A 187 -4.94 2.77 10.19
N PHE A 188 -4.61 4.01 10.46
CA PHE A 188 -4.07 4.93 9.46
C PHE A 188 -2.57 4.70 9.30
N VAL A 189 -2.08 4.73 8.05
CA VAL A 189 -0.64 4.65 7.73
C VAL A 189 -0.28 5.88 6.90
N CYS A 190 0.43 6.82 7.50
CA CYS A 190 0.95 7.99 6.81
C CYS A 190 2.34 7.67 6.25
N GLU A 191 2.43 7.45 4.95
CA GLU A 191 3.69 7.20 4.24
C GLU A 191 4.33 8.57 3.92
N ASP A 192 5.30 8.97 4.75
CA ASP A 192 5.94 10.28 4.69
C ASP A 192 7.29 10.20 3.97
N ASN A 193 7.36 10.77 2.78
CA ASN A 193 8.59 10.91 2.02
C ASN A 193 9.11 12.36 1.94
N GLY A 194 8.51 13.27 2.69
CA GLY A 194 8.89 14.67 2.75
C GLY A 194 8.56 15.50 1.49
N LEU A 195 7.74 14.96 0.56
CA LEU A 195 7.49 15.60 -0.73
C LEU A 195 6.02 15.55 -1.14
N GLY A 196 5.41 16.71 -1.32
CA GLY A 196 4.13 16.88 -1.99
C GLY A 196 4.33 17.14 -3.48
N ILE A 197 4.36 16.09 -4.31
CA ILE A 197 4.74 16.14 -5.74
C ILE A 197 6.19 16.66 -5.89
N SER A 198 6.39 17.95 -6.10
CA SER A 198 7.69 18.63 -6.26
C SER A 198 7.97 19.66 -5.16
N VAL A 199 7.10 19.75 -4.16
CA VAL A 199 7.22 20.71 -3.06
C VAL A 199 7.66 19.97 -1.79
N PRO A 200 8.78 20.33 -1.15
CA PRO A 200 9.17 19.76 0.12
C PRO A 200 8.11 20.02 1.21
N SER A 201 7.77 18.98 1.98
CA SER A 201 7.01 19.14 3.22
C SER A 201 7.91 19.82 4.27
N PRO A 202 7.38 20.71 5.13
CA PRO A 202 8.16 21.26 6.22
C PRO A 202 8.70 20.14 7.13
N GLU A 203 9.96 20.26 7.52
CA GLU A 203 10.63 19.29 8.38
C GLU A 203 9.84 19.10 9.70
N GLY A 204 9.63 17.84 10.10
CA GLY A 204 8.92 17.48 11.31
C GLY A 204 7.41 17.74 11.29
N TRP A 205 6.86 18.28 10.19
CA TRP A 205 5.43 18.64 10.10
C TRP A 205 4.50 17.48 10.38
N VAL A 206 4.75 16.33 9.77
CA VAL A 206 3.88 15.15 9.95
C VAL A 206 3.93 14.67 11.39
N ALA A 207 5.15 14.49 11.95
CA ALA A 207 5.33 14.04 13.33
C ALA A 207 4.65 14.98 14.35
N ASP A 208 4.84 16.30 14.20
CA ASP A 208 4.20 17.31 15.07
C ASP A 208 2.66 17.28 14.93
N ARG A 209 2.17 17.14 13.70
CA ARG A 209 0.72 17.12 13.44
C ARG A 209 0.06 15.86 13.98
N VAL A 210 0.63 14.68 13.73
CA VAL A 210 0.04 13.41 14.21
C VAL A 210 0.17 13.24 15.71
N GLY A 211 1.25 13.71 16.33
CA GLY A 211 1.44 13.67 17.77
C GLY A 211 0.40 14.46 18.55
N ARG A 212 -0.31 15.40 17.91
CA ARG A 212 -1.39 16.19 18.51
C ARG A 212 -2.80 15.65 18.28
N MET A 213 -2.93 14.50 17.60
CA MET A 213 -4.23 13.97 17.19
C MET A 213 -5.00 13.26 18.30
N GLY A 214 -4.42 13.02 19.48
CA GLY A 214 -5.12 12.35 20.58
C GLY A 214 -5.54 10.92 20.28
N MET A 215 -4.86 10.25 19.34
CA MET A 215 -4.93 8.81 19.08
C MET A 215 -3.56 8.17 19.34
N GLU A 216 -3.50 6.85 19.41
CA GLU A 216 -2.23 6.14 19.51
C GLU A 216 -1.43 6.34 18.21
N VAL A 217 -0.15 6.74 18.35
CA VAL A 217 0.73 7.04 17.22
C VAL A 217 2.10 6.45 17.48
N GLU A 218 2.64 5.74 16.47
CA GLU A 218 4.05 5.36 16.41
C GLU A 218 4.70 5.92 15.15
N SER A 219 5.96 6.36 15.26
CA SER A 219 6.77 6.81 14.13
C SER A 219 7.95 5.87 13.95
N VAL A 220 8.16 5.40 12.72
CA VAL A 220 9.21 4.43 12.37
C VAL A 220 9.91 4.79 11.07
N GLU A 221 11.20 4.45 10.99
CA GLU A 221 11.97 4.55 9.75
C GLU A 221 11.71 3.36 8.84
N GLY A 222 11.41 3.61 7.56
CA GLY A 222 11.03 2.58 6.60
C GLY A 222 12.19 1.66 6.19
N ASP A 223 13.43 2.05 6.41
CA ASP A 223 14.61 1.22 6.19
C ASP A 223 14.94 0.27 7.35
N ASP A 224 14.17 0.34 8.44
CA ASP A 224 14.16 -0.67 9.51
C ASP A 224 12.89 -1.55 9.43
N PRO A 225 12.90 -2.60 8.60
CA PRO A 225 11.71 -3.43 8.37
C PRO A 225 11.29 -4.22 9.61
N ALA A 226 12.20 -4.54 10.53
CA ALA A 226 11.86 -5.22 11.76
C ALA A 226 11.04 -4.32 12.68
N GLU A 227 11.40 -3.04 12.80
CA GLU A 227 10.63 -2.09 13.58
C GLU A 227 9.30 -1.74 12.91
N VAL A 228 9.24 -1.65 11.58
CA VAL A 228 7.96 -1.47 10.85
C VAL A 228 7.00 -2.63 11.14
N LEU A 229 7.46 -3.88 11.08
CA LEU A 229 6.67 -5.06 11.45
C LEU A 229 6.18 -4.98 12.91
N ALA A 230 7.09 -4.66 13.84
CA ALA A 230 6.79 -4.62 15.26
C ALA A 230 5.79 -3.51 15.61
N ALA A 231 6.02 -2.28 15.13
CA ALA A 231 5.13 -1.14 15.35
C ALA A 231 3.74 -1.37 14.76
N THR A 232 3.69 -1.93 13.52
CA THR A 232 2.40 -2.27 12.90
C THR A 232 1.66 -3.33 13.71
N SER A 233 2.36 -4.33 14.22
CA SER A 233 1.76 -5.39 15.06
C SER A 233 1.21 -4.81 16.37
N ARG A 234 1.96 -3.93 17.05
CA ARG A 234 1.51 -3.24 18.28
C ARG A 234 0.26 -2.40 17.99
N LEU A 235 0.31 -1.54 16.98
CA LEU A 235 -0.80 -0.64 16.65
C LEU A 235 -2.03 -1.40 16.16
N SER A 236 -1.87 -2.41 15.30
CA SER A 236 -3.01 -3.23 14.85
C SER A 236 -3.62 -4.05 16.00
N GLY A 237 -2.79 -4.54 16.92
CA GLY A 237 -3.24 -5.16 18.18
C GLY A 237 -4.06 -4.18 19.03
N HIS A 238 -3.54 -2.98 19.27
CA HIS A 238 -4.24 -1.92 19.99
C HIS A 238 -5.59 -1.58 19.33
N VAL A 239 -5.60 -1.33 18.00
CA VAL A 239 -6.83 -1.03 17.25
C VAL A 239 -7.86 -2.16 17.37
N ARG A 240 -7.40 -3.41 17.30
CA ARG A 240 -8.24 -4.60 17.37
C ARG A 240 -8.88 -4.79 18.74
N GLU A 241 -8.10 -4.62 19.80
CA GLU A 241 -8.51 -4.82 21.18
C GLU A 241 -9.34 -3.65 21.70
N GLN A 242 -8.85 -2.42 21.51
CA GLN A 242 -9.48 -1.21 22.02
C GLN A 242 -10.60 -0.70 21.13
N ARG A 243 -10.67 -1.17 19.88
CA ARG A 243 -11.64 -0.73 18.85
C ARG A 243 -11.58 0.79 18.61
N ARG A 244 -10.38 1.36 18.74
CA ARG A 244 -10.09 2.79 18.60
C ARG A 244 -9.11 3.03 17.44
N PRO A 245 -9.12 4.23 16.81
CA PRO A 245 -8.19 4.54 15.74
C PRO A 245 -6.76 4.65 16.25
N ALA A 246 -5.80 4.24 15.42
CA ALA A 246 -4.39 4.51 15.62
C ALA A 246 -3.73 4.97 14.31
N LEU A 247 -2.51 5.51 14.40
CA LEU A 247 -1.77 5.97 13.24
C LEU A 247 -0.31 5.50 13.30
N LEU A 248 0.14 4.87 12.22
CA LEU A 248 1.55 4.63 11.94
C LEU A 248 2.08 5.77 11.07
N HIS A 249 3.05 6.53 11.56
CA HIS A 249 3.85 7.46 10.77
C HIS A 249 5.07 6.70 10.24
N LEU A 250 5.04 6.38 8.95
CA LEU A 250 6.05 5.58 8.26
C LEU A 250 6.93 6.50 7.43
N CYS A 251 8.16 6.77 7.91
CA CYS A 251 9.13 7.58 7.21
C CYS A 251 9.69 6.81 6.01
N CYS A 252 9.41 7.28 4.81
CA CYS A 252 9.80 6.65 3.55
C CYS A 252 10.80 7.53 2.80
N VAL A 253 11.35 7.00 1.73
CA VAL A 253 12.01 7.77 0.68
C VAL A 253 11.20 7.67 -0.61
N ARG A 254 11.46 8.54 -1.58
CA ARG A 254 10.85 8.46 -2.90
C ARG A 254 11.89 8.46 -3.99
N TYR A 255 11.92 7.40 -4.78
CA TYR A 255 12.77 7.30 -5.96
C TYR A 255 11.96 7.60 -7.24
N LEU A 256 12.68 7.92 -8.31
CA LEU A 256 12.16 8.01 -9.69
C LEU A 256 11.21 9.21 -9.94
N GLY A 257 11.24 10.25 -9.13
CA GLY A 257 10.36 11.40 -9.23
C GLY A 257 8.90 11.05 -8.88
N HIS A 258 7.98 12.02 -9.03
CA HIS A 258 6.58 11.82 -8.68
C HIS A 258 5.86 10.92 -9.70
N ALA A 259 6.05 11.20 -10.98
CA ALA A 259 5.43 10.49 -12.12
C ALA A 259 6.38 10.55 -13.33
N GLY A 260 6.02 9.89 -14.42
CA GLY A 260 6.88 9.77 -15.60
C GLY A 260 7.24 11.07 -16.33
N SER A 261 6.50 12.15 -16.11
CA SER A 261 6.79 13.50 -16.65
C SER A 261 7.51 14.41 -15.65
N ASP A 262 7.79 13.91 -14.43
CA ASP A 262 8.42 14.72 -13.38
C ASP A 262 9.92 14.80 -13.58
N ALA A 263 10.45 16.02 -13.53
CA ALA A 263 11.87 16.32 -13.62
C ALA A 263 12.45 16.55 -12.22
N GLU A 264 12.76 15.49 -11.50
CA GLU A 264 13.22 15.53 -10.10
C GLU A 264 14.41 16.45 -9.89
N ALA A 265 15.31 16.54 -10.87
CA ALA A 265 16.48 17.43 -10.81
C ALA A 265 16.11 18.93 -10.76
N ALA A 266 14.85 19.30 -11.03
CA ALA A 266 14.39 20.69 -10.92
C ALA A 266 14.14 21.14 -9.46
N TYR A 267 13.97 20.20 -8.53
CA TYR A 267 13.64 20.53 -7.12
C TYR A 267 14.41 19.72 -6.07
N ARG A 268 15.29 18.80 -6.49
CA ARG A 268 16.17 18.03 -5.59
C ARG A 268 17.62 18.11 -6.07
N THR A 269 18.52 18.20 -5.12
CA THR A 269 19.95 18.11 -5.41
C THR A 269 20.43 16.66 -5.55
N THR A 270 21.56 16.45 -6.20
CA THR A 270 22.17 15.10 -6.27
C THR A 270 22.52 14.55 -4.89
N SER A 271 22.84 15.42 -3.92
CA SER A 271 23.12 15.00 -2.54
C SER A 271 21.86 14.48 -1.84
N ASP A 272 20.69 15.13 -2.04
CA ASP A 272 19.41 14.69 -1.47
C ASP A 272 19.03 13.30 -2.00
N VAL A 273 19.15 13.13 -3.32
CA VAL A 273 18.86 11.83 -3.96
C VAL A 273 19.82 10.73 -3.47
N ARG A 274 21.11 11.06 -3.25
CA ARG A 274 22.08 10.09 -2.69
C ARG A 274 21.76 9.71 -1.25
N ALA A 275 21.35 10.67 -0.43
CA ALA A 275 20.97 10.41 0.95
C ALA A 275 19.79 9.42 1.05
N ASP A 276 18.82 9.51 0.12
CA ASP A 276 17.71 8.56 0.07
C ASP A 276 18.17 7.11 -0.20
N TYR A 277 19.23 6.91 -1.02
CA TYR A 277 19.75 5.56 -1.26
C TYR A 277 20.38 4.90 -0.02
N GLU A 278 20.79 5.69 0.97
CA GLU A 278 21.28 5.16 2.23
C GLU A 278 20.14 4.60 3.11
N ARG A 279 18.90 5.01 2.81
CA ARG A 279 17.67 4.63 3.49
C ARG A 279 16.79 3.71 2.63
N ASP A 280 17.39 2.90 1.76
CA ASP A 280 16.65 1.98 0.88
C ASP A 280 16.04 0.82 1.67
N PRO A 281 14.68 0.68 1.70
CA PRO A 281 14.01 -0.37 2.45
C PRO A 281 14.37 -1.79 1.98
N ILE A 282 14.72 -1.97 0.70
CA ILE A 282 15.16 -3.28 0.18
C ILE A 282 16.49 -3.69 0.79
N VAL A 283 17.40 -2.73 1.01
CA VAL A 283 18.69 -2.99 1.68
C VAL A 283 18.44 -3.39 3.14
N GLY A 284 17.49 -2.74 3.82
CA GLY A 284 17.09 -3.10 5.18
C GLY A 284 16.61 -4.55 5.27
N ALA A 285 15.69 -4.96 4.38
CA ALA A 285 15.19 -6.34 4.34
C ALA A 285 16.28 -7.36 3.94
N GLY A 286 17.14 -7.00 2.98
CA GLY A 286 18.28 -7.87 2.62
C GLY A 286 19.25 -8.10 3.77
N ARG A 287 19.49 -7.10 4.63
CA ARG A 287 20.30 -7.24 5.84
C ARG A 287 19.72 -8.26 6.82
N LEU A 288 18.40 -8.30 7.01
CA LEU A 288 17.77 -9.31 7.88
C LEU A 288 18.13 -10.72 7.45
N LEU A 289 18.16 -11.02 6.15
CA LEU A 289 18.50 -12.35 5.61
C LEU A 289 19.99 -12.66 5.76
N VAL A 290 20.85 -11.71 5.47
CA VAL A 290 22.30 -11.87 5.59
C VAL A 290 22.73 -12.04 7.06
N ASP A 291 22.18 -11.24 7.96
CA ASP A 291 22.50 -11.28 9.39
C ASP A 291 21.94 -12.54 10.05
N ALA A 292 20.84 -13.09 9.53
CA ALA A 292 20.31 -14.40 9.93
C ALA A 292 21.14 -15.58 9.38
N GLY A 293 22.08 -15.33 8.46
CA GLY A 293 22.90 -16.36 7.83
C GLY A 293 22.18 -17.19 6.77
N GLU A 294 21.04 -16.73 6.27
CA GLU A 294 20.22 -17.44 5.28
C GLU A 294 20.84 -17.40 3.86
N CYS A 295 21.57 -16.34 3.53
CA CYS A 295 22.23 -16.16 2.24
C CYS A 295 23.36 -15.13 2.30
N ALA A 296 24.21 -15.09 1.28
CA ALA A 296 25.18 -14.02 1.10
C ALA A 296 24.52 -12.82 0.38
N GLY A 297 25.05 -11.61 0.58
CA GLY A 297 24.57 -10.42 -0.11
C GLY A 297 24.68 -10.51 -1.64
N THR A 298 25.68 -11.27 -2.14
CA THR A 298 25.85 -11.57 -3.58
C THR A 298 24.67 -12.35 -4.13
N ASP A 299 24.14 -13.31 -3.38
CA ASP A 299 23.03 -14.16 -3.80
C ASP A 299 21.75 -13.32 -3.96
N LEU A 300 21.53 -12.35 -3.07
CA LEU A 300 20.41 -11.41 -3.15
C LEU A 300 20.50 -10.51 -4.39
N VAL A 301 21.71 -10.06 -4.75
CA VAL A 301 21.92 -9.26 -5.96
C VAL A 301 21.67 -10.09 -7.22
N GLU A 302 22.17 -11.33 -7.28
CA GLU A 302 21.97 -12.24 -8.40
C GLU A 302 20.47 -12.55 -8.56
N TRP A 303 19.79 -12.84 -7.46
CA TRP A 303 18.34 -13.07 -7.45
C TRP A 303 17.57 -11.82 -7.93
N TYR A 304 17.90 -10.62 -7.44
CA TYR A 304 17.30 -9.37 -7.93
C TYR A 304 17.43 -9.21 -9.44
N LEU A 305 18.62 -9.50 -9.98
CA LEU A 305 18.88 -9.39 -11.42
C LEU A 305 18.07 -10.42 -12.22
N SER A 306 17.92 -11.65 -11.71
CA SER A 306 17.10 -12.68 -12.34
C SER A 306 15.61 -12.28 -12.36
N GLN A 307 15.09 -11.78 -11.24
CA GLN A 307 13.72 -11.30 -11.14
C GLN A 307 13.42 -10.12 -12.09
N ARG A 308 14.39 -9.26 -12.31
CA ARG A 308 14.26 -8.18 -13.29
C ARG A 308 14.04 -8.70 -14.72
N VAL A 309 14.72 -9.76 -15.08
CA VAL A 309 14.53 -10.42 -16.40
C VAL A 309 13.15 -11.07 -16.45
N GLU A 310 12.80 -11.87 -15.45
CA GLU A 310 11.53 -12.59 -15.39
C GLU A 310 10.31 -11.65 -15.47
N ILE A 311 10.28 -10.56 -14.69
CA ILE A 311 9.16 -9.61 -14.70
C ILE A 311 9.04 -8.92 -16.07
N ARG A 312 10.15 -8.63 -16.76
CA ARG A 312 10.11 -8.08 -18.11
C ARG A 312 9.57 -9.07 -19.14
N GLU A 313 9.99 -10.33 -19.08
CA GLU A 313 9.48 -11.39 -19.93
C GLU A 313 7.98 -11.59 -19.73
N ARG A 314 7.52 -11.59 -18.49
CA ARG A 314 6.10 -11.62 -18.14
C ARG A 314 5.35 -10.41 -18.72
N ALA A 315 5.90 -9.21 -18.64
CA ALA A 315 5.29 -8.01 -19.19
C ALA A 315 5.15 -8.11 -20.72
N LEU A 316 6.16 -8.62 -21.42
CA LEU A 316 6.10 -8.86 -22.86
C LEU A 316 5.04 -9.91 -23.25
N ALA A 317 4.92 -10.98 -22.47
CA ALA A 317 3.90 -12.00 -22.72
C ALA A 317 2.47 -11.43 -22.61
N LEU A 318 2.24 -10.50 -21.68
CA LEU A 318 0.95 -9.84 -21.49
C LEU A 318 0.59 -8.84 -22.60
N LEU A 319 1.52 -8.47 -23.49
CA LEU A 319 1.21 -7.61 -24.63
C LEU A 319 0.22 -8.26 -25.62
N SER A 320 0.11 -9.59 -25.62
CA SER A 320 -0.86 -10.33 -26.42
C SER A 320 -2.27 -10.38 -25.84
N GLU A 321 -2.47 -9.98 -24.57
CA GLU A 321 -3.79 -9.96 -23.95
C GLU A 321 -4.66 -8.81 -24.50
N PRO A 322 -6.01 -8.94 -24.47
CA PRO A 322 -6.92 -7.98 -25.08
C PRO A 322 -6.81 -6.57 -24.49
N GLU A 323 -6.93 -5.56 -25.34
CA GLU A 323 -7.05 -4.15 -25.00
C GLU A 323 -8.49 -3.65 -25.22
N PHE A 324 -8.75 -2.39 -24.78
CA PHE A 324 -9.99 -1.71 -25.17
C PHE A 324 -9.97 -1.32 -26.65
N GLU A 325 -11.05 -1.63 -27.34
CA GLU A 325 -11.22 -1.30 -28.76
C GLU A 325 -12.01 0.01 -28.98
N SER A 326 -12.69 0.52 -27.95
CA SER A 326 -13.53 1.70 -28.08
C SER A 326 -13.69 2.48 -26.77
N ALA A 327 -13.99 3.79 -26.89
CA ALA A 327 -14.36 4.63 -25.77
C ALA A 327 -15.60 4.10 -25.04
N THR A 328 -16.54 3.48 -25.75
CA THR A 328 -17.74 2.85 -25.17
C THR A 328 -17.37 1.75 -24.18
N GLN A 329 -16.40 0.91 -24.51
CA GLN A 329 -15.92 -0.14 -23.59
C GLN A 329 -15.26 0.47 -22.34
N VAL A 330 -14.47 1.52 -22.50
CA VAL A 330 -13.85 2.23 -21.36
C VAL A 330 -14.91 2.81 -20.45
N MET A 331 -15.95 3.43 -21.02
CA MET A 331 -17.02 4.12 -20.30
C MET A 331 -18.12 3.19 -19.76
N ALA A 332 -18.12 1.91 -20.12
CA ALA A 332 -19.17 0.98 -19.73
C ALA A 332 -19.53 0.95 -18.24
N PRO A 333 -18.57 1.09 -17.28
CA PRO A 333 -18.91 1.13 -15.85
C PRO A 333 -19.70 2.35 -15.41
N LEU A 334 -19.77 3.42 -16.23
CA LEU A 334 -20.55 4.63 -15.95
C LEU A 334 -22.00 4.51 -16.45
N ALA A 335 -22.34 3.44 -17.18
CA ALA A 335 -23.73 3.17 -17.54
C ALA A 335 -24.55 2.93 -16.27
N ALA A 336 -25.83 3.35 -16.30
CA ALA A 336 -26.74 3.09 -15.20
C ALA A 336 -26.76 1.57 -14.88
N PRO A 337 -26.69 1.19 -13.60
CA PRO A 337 -26.75 -0.22 -13.26
C PRO A 337 -28.10 -0.80 -13.68
N ASP A 338 -28.07 -2.02 -14.24
CA ASP A 338 -29.25 -2.79 -14.55
C ASP A 338 -30.04 -3.03 -13.24
N GLU A 339 -31.34 -2.70 -13.25
CA GLU A 339 -32.22 -2.85 -12.09
C GLU A 339 -32.24 -4.30 -11.55
N ALA A 340 -32.19 -5.29 -12.44
CA ALA A 340 -32.15 -6.70 -12.06
C ALA A 340 -30.84 -7.03 -11.32
N ARG A 341 -29.73 -6.46 -11.75
CA ARG A 341 -28.44 -6.61 -11.09
C ARG A 341 -28.42 -5.95 -9.71
N VAL A 342 -28.99 -4.75 -9.59
CA VAL A 342 -29.15 -4.06 -8.30
C VAL A 342 -30.02 -4.89 -7.35
N ALA A 343 -31.15 -5.40 -7.81
CA ALA A 343 -32.05 -6.25 -7.03
C ALA A 343 -31.36 -7.54 -6.56
N THR A 344 -30.57 -8.19 -7.44
CA THR A 344 -29.82 -9.40 -7.10
C THR A 344 -28.78 -9.11 -6.00
N HIS A 345 -28.04 -8.00 -6.11
CA HIS A 345 -27.09 -7.60 -5.07
C HIS A 345 -27.78 -7.23 -3.76
N ALA A 346 -28.90 -6.53 -3.81
CA ALA A 346 -29.70 -6.20 -2.63
C ALA A 346 -30.21 -7.46 -1.93
N THR A 347 -30.73 -8.43 -2.70
CA THR A 347 -31.23 -9.70 -2.16
C THR A 347 -30.11 -10.54 -1.54
N ALA A 348 -28.92 -10.61 -2.19
CA ALA A 348 -27.76 -11.29 -1.64
C ALA A 348 -27.27 -10.64 -0.33
N PHE A 349 -27.38 -9.31 -0.22
CA PHE A 349 -27.05 -8.57 0.99
C PHE A 349 -28.04 -8.83 2.14
N HIS A 350 -29.32 -8.91 1.85
CA HIS A 350 -30.37 -9.24 2.83
C HIS A 350 -30.42 -10.74 3.16
N GLY A 351 -30.08 -11.62 2.20
CA GLY A 351 -30.08 -13.08 2.39
C GLY A 351 -28.94 -13.62 3.26
N SER A 352 -27.91 -12.82 3.53
CA SER A 352 -26.84 -13.16 4.49
C SER A 352 -27.25 -13.00 5.97
N GLY A 353 -28.52 -12.84 6.22
CA GLY A 353 -29.23 -13.00 7.48
C GLY A 353 -28.74 -12.21 8.67
N ARG A 354 -29.36 -11.07 8.91
CA ARG A 354 -29.85 -10.70 10.25
C ARG A 354 -30.95 -9.66 10.05
N GLY A 355 -32.19 -10.12 10.11
CA GLY A 355 -33.34 -9.25 10.31
C GLY A 355 -33.22 -8.57 11.67
N GLY A 356 -32.65 -7.35 11.65
CA GLY A 356 -32.84 -6.37 12.69
C GLY A 356 -33.82 -5.37 12.13
N SER A 357 -35.09 -5.40 12.60
CA SER A 357 -36.07 -4.37 12.36
C SER A 357 -35.48 -3.01 12.74
N LEU A 358 -35.48 -2.06 11.81
CA LEU A 358 -35.31 -0.65 12.10
C LEU A 358 -36.64 -0.18 12.76
N GLU A 359 -36.66 -0.07 14.08
CA GLU A 359 -37.53 0.83 14.82
C GLU A 359 -36.73 2.05 15.24
#